data_0beb9360ba2935b2ed05d10f7d4256c6
#
_entry.id   0beb9360ba2935b2ed05d10f7d4256c6
#
_cell.length_a   1.000
_cell.length_b   1.000
_cell.length_c   1.000
_cell.angle_alpha   90.00
_cell.angle_beta   90.00
_cell.angle_gamma   90.00
#
_symmetry.space_group_name_H-M   'P 1'
#
loop_
_entity.id
_entity.type
_entity.pdbx_description
1 polymer ?
#
loop_
_entity_poly.entity_id
_entity_poly.type
_entity_poly.pdbx_seq_one_letter_code
_entity_poly.pdbx_strand_id
1 'polypeptide(L)'
;MGGQLALILITNWHIMGLQGIFLAMILSIPFSILLGAVGGVILNRAKGKEMITSMILGYFINGVYQLVVLYSMGKIIPVSDRTLLLSSGRGIKNTVDLTEISKAVDNAIPLKIFGYDIPVLTLLFIVGLCFFIIWFRKTKLGQDMRAVGQDMEVSKSAGIEVNKVRIYSIVISTVLAGIGQVIYL
;
A
#
# COMPACT_ATOMS: atom_id res chain seq x y z
N MET A 1 3.61 4.89 0.87
CA MET A 1 4.80 4.67 1.69
C MET A 1 5.38 3.28 1.55
N GLY A 2 4.74 2.21 2.04
CA GLY A 2 5.30 0.86 1.97
C GLY A 2 5.65 0.43 0.54
N GLY A 3 4.76 0.68 -0.42
CA GLY A 3 4.99 0.38 -1.82
C GLY A 3 6.14 1.16 -2.45
N GLN A 4 6.25 2.45 -2.15
CA GLN A 4 7.36 3.28 -2.67
C GLN A 4 8.71 2.86 -2.08
N LEU A 5 8.77 2.56 -0.77
CA LEU A 5 9.99 2.05 -0.15
C LEU A 5 10.39 0.70 -0.73
N ALA A 6 9.43 -0.19 -0.96
CA ALA A 6 9.68 -1.48 -1.58
C ALA A 6 10.21 -1.33 -3.01
N LEU A 7 9.65 -0.44 -3.81
CA LEU A 7 10.12 -0.15 -5.17
C LEU A 7 11.53 0.44 -5.20
N ILE A 8 11.84 1.37 -4.29
CA ILE A 8 13.18 1.94 -4.17
C ILE A 8 14.21 0.86 -3.83
N LEU A 9 13.89 -0.06 -2.92
CA LEU A 9 14.77 -1.18 -2.57
C LEU A 9 15.01 -2.12 -3.76
N ILE A 10 13.99 -2.40 -4.55
CA ILE A 10 14.07 -3.29 -5.71
C ILE A 10 14.85 -2.65 -6.85
N THR A 11 14.65 -1.37 -7.09
CA THR A 11 15.43 -0.61 -8.08
C THR A 11 16.92 -0.63 -7.71
N ASN A 12 17.23 -0.56 -6.41
CA ASN A 12 18.62 -0.66 -5.93
C ASN A 12 19.23 -2.07 -6.13
N TRP A 13 18.40 -3.11 -6.20
CA TRP A 13 18.84 -4.49 -6.43
C TRP A 13 18.85 -4.90 -7.91
N HIS A 14 18.55 -3.97 -8.83
CA HIS A 14 18.51 -4.20 -10.28
C HIS A 14 17.61 -5.38 -10.72
N ILE A 15 16.59 -5.72 -9.92
CA ILE A 15 15.60 -6.72 -10.30
C ILE A 15 14.50 -6.02 -11.09
N MET A 16 14.69 -5.96 -12.41
CA MET A 16 13.73 -5.31 -13.32
C MET A 16 12.72 -6.32 -13.87
N GLY A 17 11.52 -5.84 -14.21
CA GLY A 17 10.46 -6.62 -14.84
C GLY A 17 9.36 -7.09 -13.90
N LEU A 18 8.56 -8.03 -14.38
CA LEU A 18 7.39 -8.56 -13.66
C LEU A 18 7.75 -9.16 -12.28
N GLN A 19 8.91 -9.80 -12.19
CA GLN A 19 9.42 -10.37 -10.94
C GLN A 19 9.68 -9.28 -9.88
N GLY A 20 10.19 -8.12 -10.30
CA GLY A 20 10.41 -6.97 -9.41
C GLY A 20 9.10 -6.46 -8.80
N ILE A 21 8.02 -6.40 -9.59
CA ILE A 21 6.70 -5.94 -9.12
C ILE A 21 6.13 -6.90 -8.08
N PHE A 22 6.17 -8.21 -8.33
CA PHE A 22 5.72 -9.21 -7.35
C PHE A 22 6.53 -9.14 -6.05
N LEU A 23 7.83 -8.95 -6.16
CA LEU A 23 8.71 -8.82 -5.00
C LEU A 23 8.42 -7.51 -4.24
N ALA A 24 8.12 -6.41 -4.95
CA ALA A 24 7.67 -5.15 -4.35
C ALA A 24 6.37 -5.31 -3.57
N MET A 25 5.40 -6.01 -4.16
CA MET A 25 4.13 -6.30 -3.48
C MET A 25 4.37 -7.08 -2.19
N ILE A 26 5.18 -8.15 -2.24
CA ILE A 26 5.49 -8.99 -1.08
C ILE A 26 6.22 -8.17 0.00
N LEU A 27 7.21 -7.35 -0.38
CA LEU A 27 7.94 -6.50 0.56
C LEU A 27 7.09 -5.36 1.13
N SER A 28 6.09 -4.87 0.40
CA SER A 28 5.20 -3.82 0.89
C SER A 28 4.23 -4.31 1.98
N ILE A 29 3.91 -5.62 2.00
CA ILE A 29 2.96 -6.21 2.96
C ILE A 29 3.40 -6.01 4.42
N PRO A 30 4.60 -6.40 4.86
CA PRO A 30 5.00 -6.26 6.27
C PRO A 30 5.05 -4.80 6.71
N PHE A 31 5.49 -3.88 5.85
CA PHE A 31 5.44 -2.45 6.14
C PHE A 31 4.01 -1.93 6.28
N SER A 32 3.12 -2.36 5.41
CA SER A 32 1.70 -1.99 5.47
C SER A 32 1.01 -2.56 6.71
N ILE A 33 1.34 -3.78 7.11
CA ILE A 33 0.83 -4.39 8.35
C ILE A 33 1.30 -3.60 9.58
N LEU A 34 2.58 -3.25 9.64
CA LEU A 34 3.15 -2.49 10.75
C LEU A 34 2.49 -1.11 10.88
N LEU A 35 2.41 -0.36 9.78
CA LEU A 35 1.77 0.96 9.75
C LEU A 35 0.27 0.85 10.04
N GLY A 36 -0.39 -0.16 9.50
CA GLY A 36 -1.82 -0.44 9.74
C GLY A 36 -2.10 -0.82 11.19
N ALA A 37 -1.23 -1.60 11.83
CA ALA A 37 -1.39 -1.97 13.24
C ALA A 37 -1.21 -0.75 14.14
N VAL A 38 -0.16 0.06 13.93
CA VAL A 38 0.07 1.30 14.69
C VAL A 38 -1.09 2.27 14.50
N GLY A 39 -1.50 2.53 13.25
CA GLY A 39 -2.63 3.39 12.91
C GLY A 39 -3.94 2.86 13.51
N GLY A 40 -4.14 1.54 13.44
CA GLY A 40 -5.32 0.87 14.00
C GLY A 40 -5.45 1.03 15.51
N VAL A 41 -4.34 0.90 16.23
CA VAL A 41 -4.34 1.11 17.69
C VAL A 41 -4.65 2.57 18.04
N ILE A 42 -4.04 3.53 17.32
CA ILE A 42 -4.28 4.96 17.55
C ILE A 42 -5.75 5.31 17.27
N LEU A 43 -6.27 4.89 16.11
CA LEU A 43 -7.65 5.15 15.71
C LEU A 43 -8.66 4.46 16.63
N ASN A 44 -8.33 3.27 17.13
CA ASN A 44 -9.21 2.58 18.07
C ASN A 44 -9.29 3.27 19.44
N ARG A 45 -8.25 4.00 19.86
CA ARG A 45 -8.27 4.83 21.06
C ARG A 45 -9.02 6.17 20.87
N ALA A 46 -9.07 6.66 19.66
CA ALA A 46 -9.69 7.94 19.29
C ALA A 46 -11.19 7.82 18.94
N LYS A 47 -11.94 6.96 19.67
CA LYS A 47 -13.37 6.72 19.43
C LYS A 47 -14.16 8.03 19.42
N GLY A 48 -14.96 8.23 18.38
CA GLY A 48 -15.76 9.45 18.17
C GLY A 48 -15.00 10.61 17.51
N LYS A 49 -13.68 10.53 17.35
CA LYS A 49 -12.84 11.54 16.67
C LYS A 49 -11.96 10.92 15.58
N GLU A 50 -12.39 9.77 15.04
CA GLU A 50 -11.58 8.97 14.09
C GLU A 50 -11.22 9.76 12.83
N MET A 51 -12.14 10.58 12.33
CA MET A 51 -11.93 11.34 11.09
C MET A 51 -10.79 12.36 11.24
N ILE A 52 -10.78 13.13 12.31
CA ILE A 52 -9.74 14.12 12.58
C ILE A 52 -8.42 13.43 12.88
N THR A 53 -8.45 12.39 13.70
CA THR A 53 -7.25 11.61 14.07
C THR A 53 -6.62 10.95 12.84
N SER A 54 -7.42 10.41 11.92
CA SER A 54 -6.91 9.79 10.70
C SER A 54 -6.24 10.81 9.77
N MET A 55 -6.79 12.02 9.64
CA MET A 55 -6.16 13.09 8.86
C MET A 55 -4.81 13.51 9.46
N ILE A 56 -4.77 13.76 10.77
CA ILE A 56 -3.53 14.13 11.47
C ILE A 56 -2.47 13.02 11.30
N LEU A 57 -2.88 11.77 11.50
CA LEU A 57 -1.99 10.62 11.35
C LEU A 57 -1.47 10.50 9.91
N GLY A 58 -2.31 10.73 8.92
CA GLY A 58 -1.93 10.73 7.51
C GLY A 58 -0.87 11.78 7.18
N TYR A 59 -1.04 13.01 7.64
CA TYR A 59 -0.04 14.07 7.46
C TYR A 59 1.26 13.77 8.22
N PHE A 60 1.15 13.30 9.45
CA PHE A 60 2.32 12.91 10.24
C PHE A 60 3.12 11.81 9.56
N ILE A 61 2.47 10.74 9.12
CA ILE A 61 3.11 9.63 8.40
C ILE A 61 3.75 10.12 7.10
N ASN A 62 3.09 11.02 6.36
CA ASN A 62 3.67 11.59 5.14
C ASN A 62 4.93 12.42 5.44
N GLY A 63 4.93 13.21 6.51
CA GLY A 63 6.11 13.94 6.97
C GLY A 63 7.27 13.01 7.36
N VAL A 64 6.98 11.94 8.10
CA VAL A 64 7.98 10.91 8.45
C VAL A 64 8.54 10.24 7.20
N TYR A 65 7.70 9.93 6.21
CA TYR A 65 8.16 9.37 4.95
C TYR A 65 9.14 10.31 4.22
N GLN A 66 8.78 11.59 4.08
CA GLN A 66 9.65 12.56 3.44
C GLN A 66 10.99 12.69 4.18
N LEU A 67 10.96 12.68 5.52
CA LEU A 67 12.16 12.73 6.35
C LEU A 67 13.04 11.49 6.12
N VAL A 68 12.46 10.30 6.11
CA VAL A 68 13.19 9.04 5.85
C VAL A 68 13.80 9.05 4.45
N VAL A 69 13.04 9.44 3.42
CA VAL A 69 13.54 9.48 2.04
C VAL A 69 14.66 10.50 1.86
N LEU A 70 14.55 11.69 2.47
CA LEU A 70 15.54 12.75 2.35
C LEU A 70 16.83 12.49 3.14
N TYR A 71 16.73 11.85 4.32
CA TYR A 71 17.88 11.68 5.21
C TYR A 71 18.48 10.28 5.22
N SER A 72 17.66 9.24 5.06
CA SER A 72 18.14 7.85 5.15
C SER A 72 18.75 7.36 3.85
N MET A 73 18.21 7.82 2.72
CA MET A 73 18.71 7.42 1.41
C MET A 73 19.96 8.21 1.04
N GLY A 74 20.98 7.50 0.57
CA GLY A 74 22.30 8.06 0.21
C GLY A 74 23.30 8.09 1.36
N LYS A 75 22.87 8.11 2.64
CA LYS A 75 23.79 8.11 3.79
C LYS A 75 23.80 6.77 4.53
N ILE A 76 22.64 6.16 4.73
CA ILE A 76 22.48 4.89 5.47
C ILE A 76 22.30 3.73 4.50
N ILE A 77 21.48 3.94 3.46
CA ILE A 77 21.26 2.96 2.40
C ILE A 77 22.05 3.43 1.17
N PRO A 78 23.13 2.73 0.77
CA PRO A 78 23.87 3.07 -0.43
C PRO A 78 22.98 2.87 -1.65
N VAL A 79 22.75 3.93 -2.41
CA VAL A 79 22.02 3.88 -3.68
C VAL A 79 23.05 3.73 -4.78
N SER A 80 22.99 2.65 -5.56
CA SER A 80 23.94 2.33 -6.63
C SER A 80 23.91 3.35 -7.76
N ASP A 81 22.74 3.90 -8.07
CA ASP A 81 22.57 4.88 -9.16
C ASP A 81 22.58 6.32 -8.65
N ARG A 82 23.66 7.02 -8.94
CA ARG A 82 23.81 8.46 -8.62
C ARG A 82 22.79 9.36 -9.33
N THR A 83 22.16 8.91 -10.39
CA THR A 83 21.13 9.65 -11.13
C THR A 83 19.83 9.80 -10.35
N LEU A 84 19.57 8.90 -9.39
CA LEU A 84 18.40 8.92 -8.51
C LEU A 84 18.58 9.89 -7.33
N LEU A 85 19.82 10.29 -7.02
CA LEU A 85 20.13 11.20 -5.93
C LEU A 85 19.86 12.66 -6.30
N LEU A 86 19.45 13.47 -5.32
CA LEU A 86 19.43 14.93 -5.48
C LEU A 86 20.84 15.45 -5.74
N SER A 87 20.93 16.65 -6.35
CA SER A 87 22.20 17.33 -6.65
C SER A 87 23.10 17.53 -5.41
N SER A 88 22.54 17.49 -4.21
CA SER A 88 23.26 17.54 -2.93
C SER A 88 23.88 16.20 -2.51
N GLY A 89 23.70 15.11 -3.26
CA GLY A 89 24.18 13.77 -2.91
C GLY A 89 23.43 13.11 -1.72
N ARG A 90 22.36 13.72 -1.26
CA ARG A 90 21.51 13.23 -0.17
C ARG A 90 20.05 13.24 -0.59
N GLY A 91 19.35 12.13 -0.32
CA GLY A 91 17.94 11.98 -0.67
C GLY A 91 17.72 11.60 -2.13
N ILE A 92 16.58 10.96 -2.39
CA ILE A 92 16.17 10.54 -3.72
C ILE A 92 15.26 11.60 -4.32
N LYS A 93 15.38 11.81 -5.63
CA LYS A 93 14.44 12.65 -6.39
C LYS A 93 13.03 12.09 -6.22
N ASN A 94 12.05 12.97 -6.05
CA ASN A 94 10.65 12.60 -5.82
C ASN A 94 10.00 11.87 -7.01
N THR A 95 10.65 11.90 -8.16
CA THR A 95 10.29 11.18 -9.39
C THR A 95 11.36 10.14 -9.67
N VAL A 96 11.08 8.89 -9.35
CA VAL A 96 11.83 7.75 -9.86
C VAL A 96 11.26 7.43 -11.22
N ASP A 97 12.11 7.33 -12.24
CA ASP A 97 11.67 6.94 -13.57
C ASP A 97 11.38 5.42 -13.58
N LEU A 98 10.11 5.09 -13.50
CA LEU A 98 9.60 3.72 -13.49
C LEU A 98 9.08 3.29 -14.88
N THR A 99 9.43 4.04 -15.93
CA THR A 99 8.98 3.77 -17.30
C THR A 99 9.33 2.37 -17.80
N GLU A 100 10.44 1.79 -17.35
CA GLU A 100 10.80 0.41 -17.71
C GLU A 100 9.90 -0.63 -17.02
N ILE A 101 9.50 -0.36 -15.78
CA ILE A 101 8.60 -1.25 -15.02
C ILE A 101 7.18 -1.14 -15.56
N SER A 102 6.70 0.06 -15.83
CA SER A 102 5.41 0.33 -16.45
C SER A 102 5.31 -0.33 -17.84
N LYS A 103 6.31 -0.17 -18.69
CA LYS A 103 6.38 -0.85 -19.98
C LYS A 103 6.42 -2.37 -19.85
N ALA A 104 7.05 -2.92 -18.81
CA ALA A 104 7.07 -4.37 -18.58
C ALA A 104 5.69 -4.90 -18.22
N VAL A 105 4.86 -4.11 -17.51
CA VAL A 105 3.47 -4.45 -17.19
C VAL A 105 2.58 -4.34 -18.42
N ASP A 106 2.69 -3.25 -19.16
CA ASP A 106 1.86 -2.98 -20.35
C ASP A 106 2.18 -3.94 -21.50
N ASN A 107 3.45 -4.33 -21.66
CA ASN A 107 3.89 -5.27 -22.71
C ASN A 107 3.80 -6.74 -22.33
N ALA A 108 3.47 -7.07 -21.07
CA ALA A 108 3.37 -8.47 -20.64
C ALA A 108 2.27 -9.23 -21.38
N ILE A 109 1.18 -8.57 -21.77
CA ILE A 109 0.12 -9.11 -22.62
C ILE A 109 -0.37 -7.99 -23.55
N PRO A 110 0.23 -7.82 -24.73
CA PRO A 110 -0.16 -6.78 -25.68
C PRO A 110 -1.49 -7.14 -26.35
N LEU A 111 -2.60 -6.67 -25.82
CA LEU A 111 -3.90 -6.73 -26.48
C LEU A 111 -4.22 -5.36 -27.09
N LYS A 112 -4.10 -5.27 -28.42
CA LYS A 112 -4.51 -4.09 -29.19
C LYS A 112 -5.98 -4.23 -29.56
N ILE A 113 -6.84 -3.49 -28.87
CA ILE A 113 -8.26 -3.40 -29.24
C ILE A 113 -8.51 -1.99 -29.75
N PHE A 114 -8.98 -1.86 -30.99
CA PHE A 114 -9.25 -0.58 -31.66
C PHE A 114 -8.06 0.40 -31.75
N GLY A 115 -6.81 -0.11 -31.79
CA GLY A 115 -5.62 0.76 -31.91
C GLY A 115 -5.11 1.38 -30.60
N TYR A 116 -5.75 1.07 -29.48
CA TYR A 116 -5.29 1.46 -28.15
C TYR A 116 -4.61 0.29 -27.43
N ASP A 117 -3.47 0.53 -26.82
CA ASP A 117 -2.78 -0.44 -25.97
C ASP A 117 -3.52 -0.50 -24.62
N ILE A 118 -4.26 -1.60 -24.37
CA ILE A 118 -4.98 -1.79 -23.11
C ILE A 118 -4.10 -2.60 -22.16
N PRO A 119 -3.82 -2.09 -20.95
CA PRO A 119 -3.06 -2.82 -19.92
C PRO A 119 -3.91 -3.96 -19.35
N VAL A 120 -3.91 -5.10 -20.04
CA VAL A 120 -4.73 -6.28 -19.69
C VAL A 120 -4.39 -6.82 -18.31
N LEU A 121 -3.11 -6.77 -17.93
CA LEU A 121 -2.64 -7.23 -16.63
C LEU A 121 -3.28 -6.41 -15.50
N THR A 122 -3.33 -5.09 -15.65
CA THR A 122 -3.97 -4.19 -14.68
C THR A 122 -5.47 -4.45 -14.59
N LEU A 123 -6.14 -4.67 -15.71
CA LEU A 123 -7.57 -4.99 -15.74
C LEU A 123 -7.86 -6.33 -15.07
N LEU A 124 -7.05 -7.35 -15.32
CA LEU A 124 -7.15 -8.67 -14.67
C LEU A 124 -6.96 -8.55 -13.16
N PHE A 125 -6.04 -7.69 -12.73
CA PHE A 125 -5.80 -7.44 -11.32
C PHE A 125 -7.00 -6.75 -10.65
N ILE A 126 -7.61 -5.77 -11.31
CA ILE A 126 -8.83 -5.10 -10.82
C ILE A 126 -9.98 -6.10 -10.68
N VAL A 127 -10.20 -6.94 -11.68
CA VAL A 127 -11.24 -8.00 -11.63
C VAL A 127 -10.95 -8.98 -10.50
N GLY A 128 -9.69 -9.38 -10.32
CA GLY A 128 -9.26 -10.25 -9.21
C GLY A 128 -9.54 -9.62 -7.84
N LEU A 129 -9.27 -8.33 -7.67
CA LEU A 129 -9.60 -7.59 -6.44
C LEU A 129 -11.12 -7.51 -6.21
N CYS A 130 -11.91 -7.26 -7.24
CA CYS A 130 -13.37 -7.27 -7.12
C CYS A 130 -13.89 -8.64 -6.65
N PHE A 131 -13.36 -9.71 -7.24
CA PHE A 131 -13.72 -11.07 -6.82
C PHE A 131 -13.30 -11.37 -5.39
N PHE A 132 -12.09 -10.94 -5.02
CA PHE A 132 -11.59 -11.04 -3.64
C PHE A 132 -12.50 -10.32 -2.64
N ILE A 133 -12.97 -9.10 -2.95
CA ILE A 133 -13.87 -8.33 -2.07
C ILE A 133 -15.21 -9.07 -1.90
N ILE A 134 -15.78 -9.60 -2.99
CA ILE A 134 -17.05 -10.35 -2.93
C ILE A 134 -16.90 -11.60 -2.06
N TRP A 135 -15.80 -12.33 -2.23
CA TRP A 135 -15.50 -13.51 -1.43
C TRP A 135 -15.26 -13.15 0.04
N PHE A 136 -14.45 -12.10 0.29
CA PHE A 136 -14.12 -11.63 1.65
C PHE A 136 -15.37 -11.22 2.44
N ARG A 137 -16.34 -10.56 1.80
CA ARG A 137 -17.61 -10.19 2.44
C ARG A 137 -18.42 -11.39 2.94
N LYS A 138 -18.20 -12.58 2.42
CA LYS A 138 -18.84 -13.83 2.86
C LYS A 138 -18.11 -14.50 4.03
N THR A 139 -16.87 -14.08 4.32
CA THR A 139 -16.12 -14.61 5.46
C THR A 139 -16.67 -14.08 6.78
N LYS A 140 -16.43 -14.83 7.89
CA LYS A 140 -16.81 -14.41 9.23
C LYS A 140 -16.29 -13.00 9.55
N LEU A 141 -15.03 -12.75 9.25
CA LEU A 141 -14.38 -11.46 9.51
C LEU A 141 -15.03 -10.31 8.73
N GLY A 142 -15.40 -10.55 7.47
CA GLY A 142 -16.13 -9.56 6.65
C GLY A 142 -17.54 -9.27 7.18
N GLN A 143 -18.21 -10.27 7.74
CA GLN A 143 -19.52 -10.11 8.38
C GLN A 143 -19.41 -9.37 9.71
N ASP A 144 -18.42 -9.71 10.56
CA ASP A 144 -18.15 -9.02 11.81
C ASP A 144 -17.81 -7.54 11.58
N MET A 145 -17.01 -7.23 10.55
CA MET A 145 -16.71 -5.84 10.15
C MET A 145 -17.98 -5.07 9.76
N ARG A 146 -18.89 -5.72 9.04
CA ARG A 146 -20.15 -5.09 8.64
C ARG A 146 -21.06 -4.84 9.84
N ALA A 147 -21.15 -5.80 10.76
CA ALA A 147 -21.94 -5.67 11.98
C ALA A 147 -21.42 -4.53 12.86
N VAL A 148 -20.10 -4.48 13.10
CA VAL A 148 -19.45 -3.39 13.87
C VAL A 148 -19.61 -2.04 13.20
N GLY A 149 -19.65 -1.98 11.88
CA GLY A 149 -19.87 -0.75 11.12
C GLY A 149 -21.32 -0.24 11.18
N GLN A 150 -22.28 -1.11 11.46
CA GLN A 150 -23.68 -0.72 11.63
C GLN A 150 -23.95 -0.21 13.04
N ASP A 151 -23.59 -1.00 14.05
CA ASP A 151 -23.76 -0.62 15.47
C ASP A 151 -22.72 -1.34 16.34
N MET A 152 -21.88 -0.54 17.01
CA MET A 152 -20.81 -1.06 17.86
C MET A 152 -21.33 -1.66 19.17
N GLU A 153 -22.41 -1.11 19.74
CA GLU A 153 -22.96 -1.57 21.02
C GLU A 153 -23.71 -2.89 20.84
N VAL A 154 -24.53 -2.97 19.79
CA VAL A 154 -25.22 -4.21 19.42
C VAL A 154 -24.22 -5.30 19.07
N SER A 155 -23.17 -4.99 18.32
CA SER A 155 -22.13 -5.96 18.00
C SER A 155 -21.38 -6.47 19.23
N LYS A 156 -21.12 -5.59 20.20
CA LYS A 156 -20.48 -5.96 21.46
C LYS A 156 -21.37 -6.87 22.32
N SER A 157 -22.69 -6.59 22.38
CA SER A 157 -23.64 -7.45 23.10
C SER A 157 -23.82 -8.81 22.41
N ALA A 158 -23.63 -8.89 21.10
CA ALA A 158 -23.57 -10.14 20.33
C ALA A 158 -22.26 -10.94 20.51
N GLY A 159 -21.33 -10.47 21.36
CA GLY A 159 -20.07 -11.16 21.66
C GLY A 159 -18.94 -10.88 20.66
N ILE A 160 -19.09 -9.92 19.74
CA ILE A 160 -18.05 -9.57 18.79
C ILE A 160 -17.00 -8.66 19.47
N GLU A 161 -15.72 -9.02 19.34
CA GLU A 161 -14.63 -8.18 19.85
C GLU A 161 -14.39 -6.95 18.98
N VAL A 162 -15.19 -5.91 19.16
CA VAL A 162 -15.20 -4.67 18.35
C VAL A 162 -13.80 -4.10 18.16
N ASN A 163 -12.97 -4.03 19.20
CA ASN A 163 -11.64 -3.45 19.14
C ASN A 163 -10.70 -4.23 18.19
N LYS A 164 -10.74 -5.57 18.22
CA LYS A 164 -9.93 -6.41 17.32
C LYS A 164 -10.40 -6.28 15.88
N VAL A 165 -11.71 -6.33 15.66
CA VAL A 165 -12.30 -6.20 14.33
C VAL A 165 -11.93 -4.87 13.69
N ARG A 166 -11.95 -3.77 14.44
CA ARG A 166 -11.53 -2.44 13.96
C ARG A 166 -10.05 -2.41 13.55
N ILE A 167 -9.17 -2.97 14.38
CA ILE A 167 -7.73 -3.02 14.05
C ILE A 167 -7.51 -3.87 12.80
N TYR A 168 -8.13 -5.03 12.69
CA TYR A 168 -8.01 -5.87 11.50
C TYR A 168 -8.54 -5.18 10.24
N SER A 169 -9.63 -4.43 10.33
CA SER A 169 -10.17 -3.65 9.21
C SER A 169 -9.15 -2.65 8.70
N ILE A 170 -8.49 -1.92 9.59
CA ILE A 170 -7.48 -0.92 9.22
C ILE A 170 -6.24 -1.59 8.64
N VAL A 171 -5.77 -2.70 9.21
CA VAL A 171 -4.63 -3.45 8.69
C VAL A 171 -4.91 -3.97 7.28
N ILE A 172 -6.06 -4.58 7.04
CA ILE A 172 -6.44 -5.08 5.71
C ILE A 172 -6.53 -3.92 4.72
N SER A 173 -7.14 -2.81 5.11
CA SER A 173 -7.25 -1.61 4.27
C SER A 173 -5.88 -1.05 3.89
N THR A 174 -4.95 -0.97 4.85
CA THR A 174 -3.58 -0.47 4.57
C THR A 174 -2.77 -1.43 3.72
N VAL A 175 -2.95 -2.74 3.87
CA VAL A 175 -2.29 -3.74 3.01
C VAL A 175 -2.81 -3.64 1.57
N LEU A 176 -4.12 -3.57 1.38
CA LEU A 176 -4.73 -3.41 0.05
C LEU A 176 -4.30 -2.08 -0.60
N ALA A 177 -4.25 -1.00 0.17
CA ALA A 177 -3.76 0.29 -0.31
C ALA A 177 -2.27 0.23 -0.69
N GLY A 178 -1.44 -0.50 0.07
CA GLY A 178 -0.03 -0.73 -0.24
C GLY A 178 0.17 -1.48 -1.55
N ILE A 179 -0.61 -2.54 -1.77
CA ILE A 179 -0.60 -3.31 -3.02
C ILE A 179 -1.08 -2.43 -4.19
N GLY A 180 -2.19 -1.71 -4.02
CA GLY A 180 -2.71 -0.80 -5.04
C GLY A 180 -1.73 0.30 -5.43
N GLN A 181 -0.96 0.82 -4.48
CA GLN A 181 0.08 1.81 -4.74
C GLN A 181 1.22 1.26 -5.61
N VAL A 182 1.60 -0.02 -5.41
CA VAL A 182 2.64 -0.67 -6.24
C VAL A 182 2.17 -0.87 -7.68
N ILE A 183 0.87 -1.10 -7.89
CA ILE A 183 0.29 -1.27 -9.24
C ILE A 183 0.12 0.07 -9.95
N TYR A 184 -0.16 1.14 -9.19
CA TYR A 184 -0.38 2.48 -9.74
C TYR A 184 0.93 3.15 -10.18
N LEU A 185 2.07 2.79 -9.59
CA LEU A 185 3.39 3.34 -9.92
C LEU A 185 3.99 2.68 -11.15
#